data_c9f1999e810263492b7411cc73042d34
#
_entry.id   c9f1999e810263492b7411cc73042d34
#
_cell.length_a   1.000
_cell.length_b   1.000
_cell.length_c   1.000
_cell.angle_alpha   90.00
_cell.angle_beta   90.00
_cell.angle_gamma   90.00
#
_symmetry.space_group_name_H-M   'P 1'
#
loop_
_entity.id
_entity.type
_entity.pdbx_description
1 polymer ?
#
loop_
_entity_poly.entity_id
_entity_poly.type
_entity_poly.pdbx_seq_one_letter_code
_entity_poly.pdbx_strand_id
1 'polypeptide(L)'
;MSLELLLAGATTTVCHRFTNDLSEHVKRADILVVAVGKPDFIPGEWVKPGAIVIDVGMNRLPDGRLTGDIEFEPAAERAGWITPVPGGVGPMTVASLIENTLQACVDYHDKRD
;
A
#
# COMPACT_ATOMS: atom_id res chain seq x y z
N MET A 1 0.81 -3.99 8.70
CA MET A 1 0.66 -2.51 8.60
C MET A 1 -0.46 -1.95 9.48
N SER A 2 -1.63 -2.58 9.54
CA SER A 2 -2.74 -2.07 10.35
C SER A 2 -2.39 -1.90 11.84
N LEU A 3 -1.67 -2.87 12.41
CA LEU A 3 -1.24 -2.79 13.81
C LEU A 3 -0.27 -1.62 14.05
N GLU A 4 0.66 -1.40 13.13
CA GLU A 4 1.62 -0.30 13.24
C GLU A 4 0.93 1.06 13.15
N LEU A 5 -0.03 1.20 12.24
CA LEU A 5 -0.82 2.43 12.12
C LEU A 5 -1.68 2.66 13.36
N LEU A 6 -2.25 1.60 13.92
CA LEU A 6 -3.03 1.70 15.16
C LEU A 6 -2.17 2.18 16.31
N LEU A 7 -0.95 1.63 16.45
CA LEU A 7 0.01 2.07 17.47
C LEU A 7 0.44 3.52 17.29
N ALA A 8 0.46 4.00 16.05
CA ALA A 8 0.76 5.40 15.74
C ALA A 8 -0.43 6.35 15.96
N GLY A 9 -1.56 5.84 16.43
CA GLY A 9 -2.74 6.66 16.77
C GLY A 9 -3.80 6.76 15.67
N ALA A 10 -3.67 6.00 14.59
CA ALA A 10 -4.67 5.99 13.53
C ALA A 10 -5.86 5.10 13.89
N THR A 11 -7.04 5.47 13.41
CA THR A 11 -8.20 4.58 13.42
C THR A 11 -8.11 3.69 12.20
N THR A 12 -7.93 2.39 12.38
CA THR A 12 -7.72 1.45 11.28
C THR A 12 -8.95 0.61 11.00
N THR A 13 -9.23 0.40 9.71
CA THR A 13 -10.25 -0.52 9.23
C THR A 13 -9.57 -1.55 8.32
N VAL A 14 -9.73 -2.84 8.64
CA VAL A 14 -9.16 -3.92 7.86
C VAL A 14 -10.27 -4.59 7.07
N CYS A 15 -10.13 -4.61 5.75
CA CYS A 15 -11.08 -5.21 4.83
C CYS A 15 -10.46 -6.43 4.13
N HIS A 16 -11.32 -7.36 3.73
CA HIS A 16 -10.93 -8.58 3.03
C HIS A 16 -12.06 -9.02 2.09
N ARG A 17 -11.90 -10.16 1.44
CA ARG A 17 -12.86 -10.64 0.43
C ARG A 17 -14.29 -10.84 0.94
N PHE A 18 -14.46 -11.01 2.24
CA PHE A 18 -15.79 -11.20 2.86
C PHE A 18 -16.36 -9.89 3.42
N THR A 19 -15.66 -8.78 3.25
CA THR A 19 -16.15 -7.48 3.73
C THR A 19 -17.33 -7.02 2.87
N ASN A 20 -18.43 -6.69 3.54
CA ASN A 20 -19.60 -6.10 2.87
C ASN A 20 -19.35 -4.61 2.63
N ASP A 21 -19.89 -4.10 1.52
CA ASP A 21 -19.83 -2.67 1.20
C ASP A 21 -18.39 -2.11 1.19
N LEU A 22 -17.47 -2.82 0.52
CA LEU A 22 -16.07 -2.43 0.43
C LEU A 22 -15.91 -0.99 -0.05
N SER A 23 -16.72 -0.55 -1.01
CA SER A 23 -16.66 0.81 -1.55
C SER A 23 -16.87 1.87 -0.48
N GLU A 24 -17.73 1.62 0.49
CA GLU A 24 -18.00 2.58 1.57
C GLU A 24 -16.78 2.74 2.48
N HIS A 25 -16.08 1.65 2.76
CA HIS A 25 -14.83 1.70 3.54
C HIS A 25 -13.74 2.46 2.78
N VAL A 26 -13.61 2.20 1.48
CA VAL A 26 -12.61 2.88 0.63
C VAL A 26 -12.90 4.38 0.55
N LYS A 27 -14.14 4.76 0.34
CA LYS A 27 -14.54 6.17 0.20
C LYS A 27 -14.30 7.01 1.46
N ARG A 28 -14.24 6.38 2.62
CA ARG A 28 -13.99 7.08 3.88
C ARG A 28 -12.53 7.14 4.29
N ALA A 29 -11.68 6.39 3.63
CA ALA A 29 -10.27 6.28 4.03
C ALA A 29 -9.48 7.54 3.69
N ASP A 30 -8.84 8.14 4.69
CA ASP A 30 -7.88 9.23 4.49
C ASP A 30 -6.54 8.68 3.98
N ILE A 31 -6.19 7.47 4.44
CA ILE A 31 -5.03 6.70 3.96
C ILE A 31 -5.58 5.36 3.50
N LEU A 32 -5.42 5.07 2.22
CA LEU A 32 -5.86 3.83 1.60
C LEU A 32 -4.66 2.98 1.24
N VAL A 33 -4.57 1.79 1.82
CA VAL A 33 -3.53 0.82 1.50
C VAL A 33 -4.18 -0.39 0.85
N VAL A 34 -3.73 -0.75 -0.35
CA VAL A 34 -4.29 -1.87 -1.12
C VAL A 34 -3.22 -2.89 -1.43
N ALA A 35 -3.49 -4.15 -1.08
CA ALA A 35 -2.58 -5.27 -1.26
C ALA A 35 -3.38 -6.56 -1.49
N VAL A 36 -4.14 -6.64 -2.59
CA VAL A 36 -5.03 -7.77 -2.89
C VAL A 36 -4.50 -8.69 -3.99
N GLY A 37 -3.54 -8.23 -4.79
CA GLY A 37 -2.95 -9.03 -5.85
C GLY A 37 -3.84 -9.21 -7.08
N LYS A 38 -4.73 -8.27 -7.36
CA LYS A 38 -5.62 -8.27 -8.53
C LYS A 38 -5.52 -6.94 -9.27
N PRO A 39 -5.24 -6.96 -10.59
CA PRO A 39 -5.14 -5.71 -11.36
C PRO A 39 -6.43 -4.91 -11.31
N ASP A 40 -6.30 -3.62 -11.10
CA ASP A 40 -7.40 -2.65 -11.13
C ASP A 40 -8.61 -3.04 -10.28
N PHE A 41 -8.35 -3.72 -9.15
CA PHE A 41 -9.40 -4.21 -8.25
C PHE A 41 -10.20 -3.06 -7.61
N ILE A 42 -9.54 -1.97 -7.27
CA ILE A 42 -10.18 -0.79 -6.69
C ILE A 42 -10.39 0.26 -7.78
N PRO A 43 -11.64 0.57 -8.12
CA PRO A 43 -11.92 1.69 -9.04
C PRO A 43 -11.40 3.00 -8.47
N GLY A 44 -10.77 3.81 -9.32
CA GLY A 44 -10.22 5.10 -8.89
C GLY A 44 -11.28 6.06 -8.38
N GLU A 45 -12.51 5.94 -8.86
CA GLU A 45 -13.63 6.78 -8.41
C GLU A 45 -14.02 6.57 -6.93
N TRP A 46 -13.58 5.46 -6.31
CA TRP A 46 -13.83 5.21 -4.90
C TRP A 46 -12.87 5.96 -3.97
N VAL A 47 -11.77 6.46 -4.50
CA VAL A 47 -10.76 7.17 -3.71
C VAL A 47 -11.34 8.49 -3.20
N LYS A 48 -11.21 8.72 -1.89
CA LYS A 48 -11.61 9.98 -1.27
C LYS A 48 -10.75 11.12 -1.82
N PRO A 49 -11.34 12.24 -2.24
CA PRO A 49 -10.55 13.40 -2.68
C PRO A 49 -9.53 13.82 -1.64
N GLY A 50 -8.28 13.96 -2.04
CA GLY A 50 -7.18 14.35 -1.17
C GLY A 50 -6.56 13.19 -0.37
N ALA A 51 -7.04 11.96 -0.52
CA ALA A 51 -6.52 10.81 0.21
C ALA A 51 -5.06 10.49 -0.15
N ILE A 52 -4.36 9.87 0.78
CA ILE A 52 -3.06 9.25 0.55
C ILE A 52 -3.29 7.81 0.14
N VAL A 53 -2.83 7.44 -1.04
CA VAL A 53 -3.07 6.12 -1.61
C VAL A 53 -1.75 5.36 -1.76
N ILE A 54 -1.69 4.19 -1.12
CA ILE A 54 -0.51 3.30 -1.16
C ILE A 54 -0.92 1.99 -1.83
N ASP A 55 -0.46 1.81 -3.06
CA ASP A 55 -0.73 0.61 -3.85
C ASP A 55 0.44 -0.35 -3.73
N VAL A 56 0.26 -1.42 -2.97
CA VAL A 56 1.27 -2.46 -2.75
C VAL A 56 1.24 -3.49 -3.87
N GLY A 57 0.17 -3.54 -4.66
CA GLY A 57 0.00 -4.51 -5.72
C GLY A 57 1.06 -4.38 -6.81
N MET A 58 1.46 -5.52 -7.35
CA MET A 58 2.34 -5.57 -8.52
C MET A 58 1.90 -6.75 -9.37
N ASN A 59 1.20 -6.44 -10.45
CA ASN A 59 0.60 -7.42 -11.34
C ASN A 59 1.20 -7.29 -12.72
N ARG A 60 1.59 -8.42 -13.31
CA ARG A 60 2.08 -8.45 -14.69
C ARG A 60 0.90 -8.76 -15.62
N LEU A 61 0.63 -7.84 -16.52
CA LEU A 61 -0.40 -8.02 -17.54
C LEU A 61 0.11 -8.93 -18.66
N PRO A 62 -0.80 -9.51 -19.47
CA PRO A 62 -0.40 -10.38 -20.61
C PRO A 62 0.56 -9.71 -21.60
N ASP A 63 0.51 -8.39 -21.74
CA ASP A 63 1.41 -7.61 -22.60
C ASP A 63 2.77 -7.32 -21.95
N GLY A 64 3.01 -7.79 -20.72
CA GLY A 64 4.24 -7.60 -19.97
C GLY A 64 4.29 -6.33 -19.13
N ARG A 65 3.31 -5.44 -19.22
CA ARG A 65 3.26 -4.25 -18.38
C ARG A 65 2.97 -4.62 -16.92
N LEU A 66 3.52 -3.80 -16.01
CA LEU A 66 3.23 -3.93 -14.58
C LEU A 66 2.16 -2.92 -14.18
N THR A 67 1.20 -3.36 -13.38
CA THR A 67 0.15 -2.50 -12.85
C THR A 67 -0.13 -2.85 -11.39
N GLY A 68 -0.69 -1.90 -10.65
CA GLY A 68 -1.10 -2.11 -9.27
C GLY A 68 -2.51 -2.69 -9.15
N ASP A 69 -3.01 -2.69 -7.93
CA ASP A 69 -4.35 -3.15 -7.58
C ASP A 69 -5.40 -2.05 -7.68
N ILE A 70 -4.97 -0.82 -7.91
CA ILE A 70 -5.85 0.36 -8.01
C ILE A 70 -5.82 0.86 -9.46
N GLU A 71 -6.97 1.27 -9.95
CA GLU A 71 -7.09 1.94 -11.25
C GLU A 71 -6.42 3.30 -11.16
N PHE A 72 -5.18 3.40 -11.68
CA PHE A 72 -4.25 4.48 -11.37
C PHE A 72 -4.73 5.86 -11.85
N GLU A 73 -5.09 5.99 -13.12
CA GLU A 73 -5.40 7.31 -13.70
C GLU A 73 -6.54 8.03 -12.98
N PRO A 74 -7.73 7.42 -12.81
CA PRO A 74 -8.80 8.07 -12.06
C PRO A 74 -8.48 8.27 -10.59
N ALA A 75 -7.72 7.35 -9.98
CA ALA A 75 -7.30 7.49 -8.59
C ALA A 75 -6.32 8.67 -8.42
N ALA A 76 -5.39 8.83 -9.34
CA ALA A 76 -4.42 9.92 -9.31
C ALA A 76 -5.07 11.30 -9.41
N GLU A 77 -6.17 11.40 -10.16
CA GLU A 77 -6.93 12.66 -10.26
C GLU A 77 -7.56 13.08 -8.94
N ARG A 78 -7.92 12.11 -8.09
CA ARG A 78 -8.62 12.35 -6.82
C ARG A 78 -7.66 12.39 -5.63
N ALA A 79 -6.63 11.57 -5.63
CA ALA A 79 -5.70 11.43 -4.50
C ALA A 79 -4.87 12.68 -4.29
N GLY A 80 -4.55 12.97 -3.03
CA GLY A 80 -3.54 13.98 -2.70
C GLY A 80 -2.14 13.44 -2.96
N TRP A 81 -1.92 12.15 -2.65
CA TRP A 81 -0.67 11.43 -2.89
C TRP A 81 -1.01 10.01 -3.33
N ILE A 82 -0.30 9.50 -4.31
CA ILE A 82 -0.46 8.12 -4.77
C ILE A 82 0.89 7.53 -5.17
N THR A 83 1.14 6.29 -4.75
CA THR A 83 2.34 5.57 -5.17
C THR A 83 2.16 5.05 -6.60
N PRO A 84 3.16 5.23 -7.49
CA PRO A 84 3.12 4.61 -8.81
C PRO A 84 3.42 3.10 -8.74
N VAL A 85 3.04 2.37 -9.77
CA VAL A 85 3.43 0.96 -9.96
C VAL A 85 3.89 0.80 -11.41
N PRO A 86 5.12 0.38 -11.67
CA PRO A 86 6.23 0.17 -10.72
C PRO A 86 6.86 1.48 -10.23
N GLY A 87 7.78 1.38 -9.27
CA GLY A 87 8.59 2.51 -8.81
C GLY A 87 8.09 3.18 -7.53
N GLY A 88 7.04 2.64 -6.90
CA GLY A 88 6.50 3.14 -5.64
C GLY A 88 6.97 2.33 -4.43
N VAL A 89 6.11 1.41 -3.96
CA VAL A 89 6.38 0.60 -2.75
C VAL A 89 7.57 -0.35 -2.93
N GLY A 90 7.78 -0.91 -4.13
CA GLY A 90 8.85 -1.85 -4.39
C GLY A 90 10.25 -1.34 -3.97
N PRO A 91 10.69 -0.19 -4.46
CA PRO A 91 11.97 0.40 -4.03
C PRO A 91 12.08 0.62 -2.53
N MET A 92 11.00 0.99 -1.87
CA MET A 92 10.97 1.14 -0.41
C MET A 92 11.14 -0.19 0.31
N THR A 93 10.59 -1.27 -0.24
CA THR A 93 10.78 -2.63 0.29
C THR A 93 12.26 -3.01 0.26
N VAL A 94 12.94 -2.73 -0.84
CA VAL A 94 14.39 -2.99 -0.96
C VAL A 94 15.19 -2.16 0.04
N ALA A 95 14.88 -0.88 0.16
CA ALA A 95 15.55 0.00 1.12
C ALA A 95 15.35 -0.49 2.57
N SER A 96 14.14 -0.91 2.91
CA SER A 96 13.82 -1.45 4.24
C SER A 96 14.55 -2.76 4.51
N LEU A 97 14.70 -3.61 3.51
CA LEU A 97 15.47 -4.85 3.65
C LEU A 97 16.93 -4.56 4.00
N ILE A 98 17.55 -3.62 3.30
CA ILE A 98 18.94 -3.22 3.56
C ILE A 98 19.08 -2.65 4.98
N GLU A 99 18.18 -1.76 5.37
CA GLU A 99 18.18 -1.16 6.71
C GLU A 99 18.00 -2.21 7.80
N ASN A 100 17.04 -3.12 7.63
CA ASN A 100 16.78 -4.20 8.59
C ASN A 100 17.95 -5.16 8.68
N THR A 101 18.64 -5.43 7.57
CA THR A 101 19.83 -6.28 7.55
C THR A 101 20.96 -5.63 8.34
N LEU A 102 21.18 -4.34 8.16
CA LEU A 102 22.18 -3.59 8.91
C LEU A 102 21.84 -3.60 10.41
N GLN A 103 20.58 -3.34 10.76
CA GLN A 103 20.15 -3.34 12.16
C GLN A 103 20.34 -4.70 12.81
N ALA A 104 20.02 -5.78 12.11
CA ALA A 104 20.24 -7.14 12.60
C ALA A 104 21.72 -7.42 12.85
N CYS A 105 22.59 -6.92 11.99
CA CYS A 105 24.02 -7.05 12.16
C CYS A 105 24.51 -6.32 13.41
N VAL A 106 24.08 -5.08 13.62
CA VAL A 106 24.41 -4.28 14.79
C VAL A 106 23.94 -4.98 16.07
N ASP A 107 22.68 -5.42 16.08
CA ASP A 107 22.09 -6.11 17.25
C ASP A 107 22.84 -7.40 17.59
N TYR A 108 23.27 -8.14 16.56
CA TYR A 108 24.04 -9.37 16.77
C TYR A 108 25.40 -9.08 17.40
N HIS A 109 26.10 -8.08 16.92
CA HIS A 109 27.41 -7.73 17.46
C HIS A 109 27.31 -7.15 18.88
N ASP A 110 26.32 -6.32 19.13
CA ASP A 110 26.08 -5.77 20.47
C ASP A 110 25.80 -6.87 21.50
N LYS A 111 25.14 -7.94 21.11
CA LYS A 111 24.85 -9.08 21.99
C LYS A 111 26.06 -9.98 22.26
N ARG A 112 27.09 -9.89 21.45
CA ARG A 112 28.31 -10.69 21.60
C ARG A 112 29.30 -10.06 22.57
N ASP A 113 29.21 -8.78 22.75
CA ASP A 113 30.06 -8.03 23.66
C ASP A 113 29.47 -8.01 25.08
#